data_7c505b26d0376ea8b13d7e84b3ee8bc2
#
_entry.id   7c505b26d0376ea8b13d7e84b3ee8bc2
#
_cell.length_a   1.000
_cell.length_b   1.000
_cell.length_c   1.000
_cell.angle_alpha   90.00
_cell.angle_beta   90.00
_cell.angle_gamma   90.00
#
_symmetry.space_group_name_H-M   'P 1'
#
loop_
_entity.id
_entity.type
_entity.pdbx_description
1 polymer ?
#
loop_
_entity_poly.entity_id
_entity_poly.type
_entity_poly.pdbx_seq_one_letter_code
_entity_poly.pdbx_strand_id
1 'polypeptide(L)'
;MIARRELGPRENEDVDRALLTRHAESLASVDGLTSGDPRRRVPLTEAGREQARALGERLAHEELELCVVTEFLRTQETADIALEGRDLPRLVLPALDDIRFGDYEGRLLADYRVWARAHGPEDVVPGGDESRAGAVRRYAGAFRTLIERPEPSILVVAHSLPIRYVLDAAEGRPPRPAVAQVPYAEPFPLDADELSRAAALLEEWAAAPSWQP
;
A
#
# COMPACT_ATOMS: atom_id res chain seq x y z
N MET A 1 -26.91 9.60 -32.76
CA MET A 1 -25.54 9.67 -33.32
C MET A 1 -24.75 10.56 -32.39
N ILE A 2 -24.12 9.95 -31.38
CA ILE A 2 -23.36 10.67 -30.36
C ILE A 2 -21.92 10.70 -30.86
N ALA A 3 -21.39 11.89 -31.06
CA ALA A 3 -20.03 12.12 -31.53
C ALA A 3 -19.03 11.59 -30.46
N ARG A 4 -18.21 10.62 -30.85
CA ARG A 4 -17.00 10.27 -30.10
C ARG A 4 -16.09 11.50 -30.11
N ARG A 5 -15.82 12.04 -28.90
CA ARG A 5 -14.77 13.03 -28.72
C ARG A 5 -13.45 12.30 -28.99
N GLU A 6 -12.79 12.63 -30.10
CA GLU A 6 -11.41 12.24 -30.34
C GLU A 6 -10.56 12.94 -29.26
N LEU A 7 -10.08 12.17 -28.31
CA LEU A 7 -9.02 12.59 -27.39
C LEU A 7 -7.75 12.69 -28.24
N GLY A 8 -7.18 13.89 -28.35
CA GLY A 8 -5.87 14.13 -28.95
C GLY A 8 -4.78 13.33 -28.20
N PRO A 9 -3.57 13.23 -28.77
CA PRO A 9 -2.47 12.52 -28.11
C PRO A 9 -2.26 13.11 -26.71
N ARG A 10 -2.23 12.26 -25.67
CA ARG A 10 -1.94 12.65 -24.30
C ARG A 10 -0.49 13.13 -24.24
N GLU A 11 -0.27 14.32 -23.73
CA GLU A 11 1.08 14.92 -23.60
C GLU A 11 1.88 14.37 -22.39
N ASN A 12 1.25 13.56 -21.52
CA ASN A 12 1.88 12.89 -20.38
C ASN A 12 1.70 11.37 -20.47
N GLU A 13 2.84 10.66 -20.41
CA GLU A 13 2.88 9.19 -20.35
C GLU A 13 2.84 8.67 -18.88
N ASP A 14 2.58 9.55 -17.90
CA ASP A 14 2.63 9.27 -16.46
C ASP A 14 1.24 9.02 -15.87
N VAL A 15 1.19 8.39 -14.69
CA VAL A 15 -0.07 8.19 -13.95
C VAL A 15 -0.69 9.53 -13.56
N ASP A 16 -1.99 9.70 -13.80
CA ASP A 16 -2.75 10.89 -13.38
C ASP A 16 -3.25 10.74 -11.92
N ARG A 17 -3.65 9.52 -11.56
CA ARG A 17 -4.25 9.23 -10.25
C ARG A 17 -4.00 7.80 -9.78
N ALA A 18 -3.69 7.65 -8.48
CA ALA A 18 -3.65 6.38 -7.80
C ALA A 18 -4.74 6.32 -6.71
N LEU A 19 -5.54 5.24 -6.71
CA LEU A 19 -6.44 4.90 -5.62
C LEU A 19 -5.74 3.87 -4.73
N LEU A 20 -5.30 4.28 -3.54
CA LEU A 20 -4.61 3.41 -2.59
C LEU A 20 -5.62 2.80 -1.63
N THR A 21 -5.57 1.50 -1.42
CA THR A 21 -6.42 0.82 -0.44
C THR A 21 -5.64 -0.24 0.33
N ARG A 22 -5.88 -0.31 1.63
CA ARG A 22 -5.44 -1.43 2.43
C ARG A 22 -6.25 -2.67 2.07
N HIS A 23 -5.59 -3.85 2.03
CA HIS A 23 -6.31 -5.12 1.91
C HIS A 23 -7.47 -5.20 2.92
N ALA A 24 -8.50 -5.94 2.60
CA ALA A 24 -9.62 -6.24 3.48
C ALA A 24 -9.17 -7.09 4.69
N GLU A 25 -10.00 -7.21 5.69
CA GLU A 25 -9.70 -7.95 6.92
C GLU A 25 -9.27 -9.38 6.63
N SER A 26 -8.15 -9.81 7.25
CA SER A 26 -7.59 -11.15 7.12
C SER A 26 -7.54 -11.86 8.47
N LEU A 27 -7.40 -13.17 8.47
CA LEU A 27 -7.35 -13.98 9.71
C LEU A 27 -6.28 -13.46 10.69
N ALA A 28 -5.06 -13.15 10.22
CA ALA A 28 -4.03 -12.61 11.11
C ALA A 28 -4.39 -11.22 11.66
N SER A 29 -5.08 -10.39 10.88
CA SER A 29 -5.41 -9.02 11.31
C SER A 29 -6.55 -8.97 12.34
N VAL A 30 -7.49 -9.90 12.31
CA VAL A 30 -8.54 -10.05 13.35
C VAL A 30 -7.91 -10.40 14.69
N ASP A 31 -6.96 -11.33 14.69
CA ASP A 31 -6.27 -11.76 15.90
C ASP A 31 -5.22 -10.75 16.38
N GLY A 32 -5.04 -9.64 15.66
CA GLY A 32 -4.04 -8.62 15.96
C GLY A 32 -2.59 -9.11 15.80
N LEU A 33 -2.39 -10.13 14.96
CA LEU A 33 -1.08 -10.74 14.74
C LEU A 33 -0.32 -10.05 13.61
N THR A 34 1.00 -10.07 13.69
CA THR A 34 1.90 -9.67 12.61
C THR A 34 1.93 -10.74 11.51
N SER A 35 1.99 -10.31 10.28
CA SER A 35 2.07 -11.18 9.10
C SER A 35 2.83 -10.46 7.99
N GLY A 36 4.15 -10.56 8.01
CA GLY A 36 5.09 -9.92 7.07
C GLY A 36 5.80 -10.91 6.13
N ASP A 37 5.46 -12.20 6.18
CA ASP A 37 5.99 -13.20 5.25
C ASP A 37 4.90 -13.61 4.23
N PRO A 38 5.03 -13.27 2.94
CA PRO A 38 4.04 -13.60 1.92
C PRO A 38 3.88 -15.11 1.70
N ARG A 39 4.89 -15.93 2.06
CA ARG A 39 4.79 -17.39 1.98
C ARG A 39 3.76 -17.96 2.95
N ARG A 40 3.45 -17.23 4.02
CA ARG A 40 2.33 -17.53 4.92
C ARG A 40 1.04 -17.03 4.28
N ARG A 41 0.39 -17.90 3.53
CA ARG A 41 -0.83 -17.57 2.77
C ARG A 41 -2.02 -17.37 3.70
N VAL A 42 -2.11 -16.18 4.31
CA VAL A 42 -3.19 -15.79 5.22
C VAL A 42 -4.36 -15.24 4.41
N PRO A 43 -5.52 -15.92 4.37
CA PRO A 43 -6.69 -15.49 3.60
C PRO A 43 -7.48 -14.40 4.31
N LEU A 44 -8.43 -13.80 3.57
CA LEU A 44 -9.44 -12.92 4.13
C LEU A 44 -10.41 -13.69 5.04
N THR A 45 -10.99 -12.98 6.02
CA THR A 45 -12.16 -13.44 6.76
C THR A 45 -13.42 -13.31 5.89
N GLU A 46 -14.56 -13.87 6.35
CA GLU A 46 -15.83 -13.61 5.65
C GLU A 46 -16.21 -12.12 5.71
N ALA A 47 -16.01 -11.46 6.85
CA ALA A 47 -16.17 -10.01 6.96
C ALA A 47 -15.23 -9.25 6.00
N GLY A 48 -14.00 -9.72 5.82
CA GLY A 48 -13.06 -9.18 4.84
C GLY A 48 -13.56 -9.34 3.40
N ARG A 49 -14.18 -10.45 3.06
CA ARG A 49 -14.78 -10.65 1.73
C ARG A 49 -15.94 -9.68 1.48
N GLU A 50 -16.78 -9.42 2.49
CA GLU A 50 -17.83 -8.39 2.40
C GLU A 50 -17.22 -6.98 2.24
N GLN A 51 -16.16 -6.65 2.97
CA GLN A 51 -15.44 -5.37 2.80
C GLN A 51 -14.87 -5.23 1.38
N ALA A 52 -14.33 -6.30 0.81
CA ALA A 52 -13.82 -6.28 -0.56
C ALA A 52 -14.95 -6.10 -1.61
N ARG A 53 -16.12 -6.71 -1.41
CA ARG A 53 -17.31 -6.47 -2.26
C ARG A 53 -17.77 -5.00 -2.17
N ALA A 54 -17.85 -4.46 -0.95
CA ALA A 54 -18.20 -3.05 -0.74
C ALA A 54 -17.17 -2.09 -1.37
N LEU A 55 -15.88 -2.45 -1.39
CA LEU A 55 -14.86 -1.71 -2.15
C LEU A 55 -15.20 -1.75 -3.65
N GLY A 56 -15.57 -2.91 -4.20
CA GLY A 56 -15.98 -3.04 -5.60
C GLY A 56 -17.15 -2.13 -5.96
N GLU A 57 -18.16 -2.02 -5.09
CA GLU A 57 -19.29 -1.10 -5.28
C GLU A 57 -18.85 0.36 -5.32
N ARG A 58 -17.90 0.78 -4.46
CA ARG A 58 -17.33 2.13 -4.46
C ARG A 58 -16.52 2.40 -5.72
N LEU A 59 -15.88 1.38 -6.29
CA LEU A 59 -15.06 1.48 -7.50
C LEU A 59 -15.87 1.29 -8.81
N ALA A 60 -17.17 1.06 -8.74
CA ALA A 60 -17.98 0.68 -9.89
C ALA A 60 -17.96 1.73 -11.04
N HIS A 61 -17.77 2.99 -10.71
CA HIS A 61 -17.74 4.10 -11.68
C HIS A 61 -16.31 4.63 -11.91
N GLU A 62 -15.30 4.01 -11.31
CA GLU A 62 -13.92 4.41 -11.50
C GLU A 62 -13.35 3.79 -12.77
N GLU A 63 -12.83 4.63 -13.66
CA GLU A 63 -12.13 4.20 -14.87
C GLU A 63 -10.69 3.81 -14.49
N LEU A 64 -10.52 2.56 -14.10
CA LEU A 64 -9.21 2.00 -13.71
C LEU A 64 -8.59 1.29 -14.93
N GLU A 65 -7.29 1.46 -15.12
CA GLU A 65 -6.54 0.83 -16.21
C GLU A 65 -5.52 -0.21 -15.74
N LEU A 66 -5.14 -0.18 -14.45
CA LEU A 66 -4.23 -1.16 -13.85
C LEU A 66 -4.64 -1.44 -12.40
N CYS A 67 -4.52 -2.69 -11.98
CA CYS A 67 -4.57 -3.07 -10.57
C CYS A 67 -3.20 -3.55 -10.10
N VAL A 68 -2.65 -2.88 -9.09
CA VAL A 68 -1.40 -3.23 -8.42
C VAL A 68 -1.71 -3.94 -7.11
N VAL A 69 -1.09 -5.09 -6.88
CA VAL A 69 -1.20 -5.88 -5.64
C VAL A 69 0.20 -6.23 -5.13
N THR A 70 0.28 -6.77 -3.93
CA THR A 70 1.52 -7.30 -3.37
C THR A 70 1.59 -8.83 -3.51
N GLU A 71 2.68 -9.45 -3.03
CA GLU A 71 2.81 -10.92 -3.03
C GLU A 71 1.85 -11.61 -2.05
N PHE A 72 1.23 -10.87 -1.14
CA PHE A 72 0.37 -11.42 -0.10
C PHE A 72 -1.01 -11.83 -0.62
N LEU A 73 -1.45 -13.04 -0.24
CA LEU A 73 -2.76 -13.58 -0.60
C LEU A 73 -3.89 -12.60 -0.30
N ARG A 74 -3.89 -11.95 0.87
CA ARG A 74 -4.93 -11.00 1.29
C ARG A 74 -5.09 -9.79 0.38
N THR A 75 -4.02 -9.29 -0.25
CA THR A 75 -4.12 -8.19 -1.22
C THR A 75 -4.68 -8.68 -2.55
N GLN A 76 -4.28 -9.89 -2.96
CA GLN A 76 -4.75 -10.52 -4.19
C GLN A 76 -6.24 -10.86 -4.08
N GLU A 77 -6.67 -11.53 -3.00
CA GLU A 77 -8.08 -11.84 -2.75
C GLU A 77 -8.95 -10.58 -2.65
N THR A 78 -8.43 -9.50 -2.02
CA THR A 78 -9.17 -8.22 -1.97
C THR A 78 -9.40 -7.68 -3.38
N ALA A 79 -8.36 -7.68 -4.22
CA ALA A 79 -8.46 -7.21 -5.59
C ALA A 79 -9.36 -8.11 -6.45
N ASP A 80 -9.26 -9.44 -6.30
CA ASP A 80 -10.08 -10.40 -7.05
C ASP A 80 -11.56 -10.17 -6.80
N ILE A 81 -11.94 -9.97 -5.53
CA ILE A 81 -13.34 -9.75 -5.14
C ILE A 81 -13.82 -8.35 -5.55
N ALA A 82 -13.01 -7.31 -5.28
CA ALA A 82 -13.41 -5.94 -5.57
C ALA A 82 -13.52 -5.64 -7.08
N LEU A 83 -12.79 -6.38 -7.91
CA LEU A 83 -12.76 -6.20 -9.35
C LEU A 83 -13.47 -7.34 -10.10
N GLU A 84 -14.32 -8.11 -9.42
CA GLU A 84 -15.06 -9.20 -10.03
C GLU A 84 -15.83 -8.70 -11.27
N GLY A 85 -15.69 -9.41 -12.39
CA GLY A 85 -16.29 -9.04 -13.67
C GLY A 85 -15.59 -7.90 -14.45
N ARG A 86 -14.48 -7.37 -13.95
CA ARG A 86 -13.66 -6.36 -14.65
C ARG A 86 -12.37 -7.01 -15.17
N ASP A 87 -12.11 -6.83 -16.46
CA ASP A 87 -10.85 -7.29 -17.08
C ASP A 87 -9.80 -6.17 -17.00
N LEU A 88 -9.04 -6.17 -15.89
CA LEU A 88 -7.98 -5.20 -15.63
C LEU A 88 -6.62 -5.90 -15.59
N PRO A 89 -5.60 -5.36 -16.29
CA PRO A 89 -4.22 -5.81 -16.11
C PRO A 89 -3.83 -5.79 -14.63
N ARG A 90 -3.03 -6.77 -14.21
CA ARG A 90 -2.57 -6.88 -12.82
C ARG A 90 -1.05 -6.86 -12.75
N LEU A 91 -0.52 -6.02 -11.88
CA LEU A 91 0.89 -5.96 -11.53
C LEU A 91 1.07 -6.44 -10.09
N VAL A 92 1.90 -7.45 -9.86
CA VAL A 92 2.39 -7.80 -8.53
C VAL A 92 3.64 -6.97 -8.26
N LEU A 93 3.62 -6.13 -7.24
CA LEU A 93 4.72 -5.23 -6.87
C LEU A 93 5.24 -5.55 -5.46
N PRO A 94 6.24 -6.45 -5.32
CA PRO A 94 6.80 -6.85 -4.02
C PRO A 94 7.38 -5.68 -3.22
N ALA A 95 7.78 -4.62 -3.91
CA ALA A 95 8.27 -3.41 -3.27
C ALA A 95 7.21 -2.70 -2.39
N LEU A 96 5.92 -3.06 -2.50
CA LEU A 96 4.84 -2.61 -1.60
C LEU A 96 4.42 -3.66 -0.57
N ASP A 97 5.12 -4.78 -0.44
CA ASP A 97 4.90 -5.77 0.62
C ASP A 97 4.98 -5.13 2.01
N ASP A 98 4.27 -5.72 2.97
CA ASP A 98 4.37 -5.27 4.36
C ASP A 98 5.80 -5.39 4.89
N ILE A 99 6.08 -4.73 6.00
CA ILE A 99 7.39 -4.84 6.65
C ILE A 99 7.61 -6.27 7.18
N ARG A 100 8.86 -6.71 7.17
CA ARG A 100 9.27 -7.98 7.75
C ARG A 100 9.35 -7.88 9.27
N PHE A 101 8.69 -8.80 9.97
CA PHE A 101 8.59 -8.75 11.44
C PHE A 101 9.63 -9.60 12.18
N GLY A 102 10.48 -10.37 11.48
CA GLY A 102 11.51 -11.20 12.11
C GLY A 102 10.94 -12.13 13.19
N ASP A 103 11.52 -12.10 14.39
CA ASP A 103 11.08 -12.94 15.53
C ASP A 103 9.67 -12.57 16.06
N TYR A 104 9.11 -11.46 15.62
CA TYR A 104 7.72 -11.09 15.93
C TYR A 104 6.70 -11.67 14.96
N GLU A 105 7.11 -12.34 13.89
CA GLU A 105 6.21 -12.93 12.91
C GLU A 105 5.22 -13.91 13.59
N GLY A 106 3.92 -13.65 13.42
CA GLY A 106 2.84 -14.40 14.06
C GLY A 106 2.61 -14.09 15.54
N ARG A 107 3.26 -13.07 16.10
CA ARG A 107 3.02 -12.56 17.46
C ARG A 107 2.08 -11.35 17.43
N LEU A 108 1.71 -10.85 18.61
CA LEU A 108 0.86 -9.65 18.68
C LEU A 108 1.58 -8.43 18.07
N LEU A 109 0.87 -7.72 17.22
CA LEU A 109 1.36 -6.45 16.64
C LEU A 109 1.70 -5.43 17.74
N ALA A 110 1.01 -5.50 18.89
CA ALA A 110 1.30 -4.65 20.04
C ALA A 110 2.73 -4.82 20.53
N ASP A 111 3.22 -6.06 20.61
CA ASP A 111 4.59 -6.38 21.08
C ASP A 111 5.64 -5.83 20.11
N TYR A 112 5.43 -6.03 18.80
CA TYR A 112 6.28 -5.41 17.79
C TYR A 112 6.30 -3.87 17.91
N ARG A 113 5.14 -3.26 18.16
CA ARG A 113 5.03 -1.80 18.31
C ARG A 113 5.78 -1.26 19.52
N VAL A 114 5.85 -2.04 20.62
CA VAL A 114 6.68 -1.68 21.79
C VAL A 114 8.16 -1.66 21.37
N TRP A 115 8.63 -2.70 20.71
CA TRP A 115 9.99 -2.75 20.18
C TRP A 115 10.28 -1.57 19.24
N ALA A 116 9.42 -1.34 18.24
CA ALA A 116 9.62 -0.30 17.23
C ALA A 116 9.68 1.13 17.79
N ARG A 117 9.00 1.39 18.93
CA ARG A 117 9.08 2.70 19.61
C ARG A 117 10.38 2.89 20.40
N ALA A 118 11.00 1.81 20.84
CA ALA A 118 12.22 1.82 21.65
C ALA A 118 13.51 1.84 20.80
N HIS A 119 13.39 1.70 19.47
CA HIS A 119 14.52 1.53 18.56
C HIS A 119 14.53 2.60 17.46
N GLY A 120 15.72 2.84 16.90
CA GLY A 120 15.91 3.76 15.79
C GLY A 120 15.32 3.24 14.46
N PRO A 121 15.18 4.11 13.45
CA PRO A 121 14.61 3.71 12.17
C PRO A 121 15.49 2.74 11.38
N GLU A 122 16.80 2.71 11.65
CA GLU A 122 17.77 1.82 11.00
C GLU A 122 17.97 0.50 11.74
N ASP A 123 17.42 0.37 12.96
CA ASP A 123 17.52 -0.88 13.71
C ASP A 123 16.70 -1.98 13.02
N VAL A 124 17.35 -3.11 12.81
CA VAL A 124 16.71 -4.31 12.26
C VAL A 124 16.06 -5.08 13.40
N VAL A 125 14.82 -5.52 13.19
CA VAL A 125 14.11 -6.34 14.17
C VAL A 125 14.85 -7.66 14.40
N PRO A 126 14.92 -8.19 15.64
CA PRO A 126 15.55 -9.48 15.90
C PRO A 126 15.03 -10.59 14.98
N GLY A 127 15.92 -11.40 14.44
CA GLY A 127 15.58 -12.45 13.47
C GLY A 127 15.10 -11.97 12.11
N GLY A 128 15.11 -10.67 11.87
CA GLY A 128 14.70 -10.05 10.60
C GLY A 128 15.88 -9.65 9.71
N ASP A 129 15.54 -9.12 8.55
CA ASP A 129 16.49 -8.66 7.53
C ASP A 129 16.18 -7.23 7.03
N GLU A 130 15.12 -6.60 7.54
CA GLU A 130 14.67 -5.28 7.12
C GLU A 130 14.46 -4.35 8.31
N SER A 131 15.02 -3.13 8.22
CA SER A 131 14.74 -2.04 9.15
C SER A 131 13.53 -1.23 8.68
N ARG A 132 12.99 -0.35 9.54
CA ARG A 132 11.92 0.56 9.16
C ARG A 132 12.38 1.52 8.05
N ALA A 133 13.64 1.99 8.12
CA ALA A 133 14.23 2.82 7.07
C ALA A 133 14.41 2.06 5.75
N GLY A 134 14.79 0.79 5.82
CA GLY A 134 14.83 -0.10 4.66
C GLY A 134 13.47 -0.24 3.99
N ALA A 135 12.42 -0.48 4.78
CA ALA A 135 11.05 -0.56 4.27
C ALA A 135 10.60 0.75 3.61
N VAL A 136 10.87 1.92 4.25
CA VAL A 136 10.52 3.23 3.66
C VAL A 136 11.26 3.46 2.34
N ARG A 137 12.54 3.11 2.26
CA ARG A 137 13.32 3.21 1.01
C ARG A 137 12.70 2.36 -0.10
N ARG A 138 12.29 1.15 0.23
CA ARG A 138 11.59 0.24 -0.70
C ARG A 138 10.24 0.81 -1.15
N TYR A 139 9.45 1.37 -0.23
CA TYR A 139 8.16 1.99 -0.55
C TYR A 139 8.32 3.22 -1.43
N ALA A 140 9.29 4.09 -1.14
CA ALA A 140 9.57 5.27 -1.96
C ALA A 140 9.90 4.87 -3.42
N GLY A 141 10.78 3.88 -3.60
CA GLY A 141 11.09 3.35 -4.93
C GLY A 141 9.87 2.74 -5.64
N ALA A 142 8.98 2.06 -4.89
CA ALA A 142 7.74 1.52 -5.44
C ALA A 142 6.81 2.64 -5.93
N PHE A 143 6.63 3.71 -5.15
CA PHE A 143 5.79 4.84 -5.58
C PHE A 143 6.40 5.58 -6.77
N ARG A 144 7.73 5.70 -6.89
CA ARG A 144 8.38 6.19 -8.12
C ARG A 144 8.04 5.33 -9.32
N THR A 145 8.15 4.03 -9.19
CA THR A 145 7.77 3.09 -10.27
C THR A 145 6.31 3.26 -10.69
N LEU A 146 5.41 3.54 -9.73
CA LEU A 146 3.99 3.77 -10.03
C LEU A 146 3.74 5.10 -10.73
N ILE A 147 4.48 6.17 -10.39
CA ILE A 147 4.37 7.48 -11.04
C ILE A 147 4.74 7.38 -12.53
N GLU A 148 5.75 6.60 -12.86
CA GLU A 148 6.27 6.39 -14.22
C GLU A 148 5.41 5.43 -15.06
N ARG A 149 4.26 4.99 -14.56
CA ARG A 149 3.37 4.08 -15.28
C ARG A 149 2.56 4.82 -16.33
N PRO A 150 2.38 4.22 -17.53
CA PRO A 150 1.60 4.84 -18.61
C PRO A 150 0.07 4.78 -18.37
N GLU A 151 -0.39 3.97 -17.41
CA GLU A 151 -1.79 3.87 -17.08
C GLU A 151 -2.24 5.07 -16.23
N PRO A 152 -3.13 5.94 -16.71
CA PRO A 152 -3.49 7.19 -16.04
C PRO A 152 -4.22 6.98 -14.71
N SER A 153 -4.91 5.86 -14.52
CA SER A 153 -5.66 5.59 -13.29
C SER A 153 -5.40 4.18 -12.80
N ILE A 154 -4.79 4.08 -11.62
CA ILE A 154 -4.37 2.80 -11.03
C ILE A 154 -5.04 2.56 -9.68
N LEU A 155 -5.43 1.30 -9.42
CA LEU A 155 -5.80 0.83 -8.09
C LEU A 155 -4.58 0.14 -7.46
N VAL A 156 -4.23 0.51 -6.23
CA VAL A 156 -3.15 -0.12 -5.46
C VAL A 156 -3.73 -0.75 -4.21
N VAL A 157 -3.73 -2.09 -4.14
CA VAL A 157 -4.16 -2.84 -2.96
C VAL A 157 -2.91 -3.31 -2.21
N ALA A 158 -2.62 -2.66 -1.08
CA ALA A 158 -1.42 -2.91 -0.31
C ALA A 158 -1.70 -3.06 1.20
N HIS A 159 -0.77 -2.63 2.05
CA HIS A 159 -0.80 -2.81 3.49
C HIS A 159 -0.91 -1.46 4.21
N SER A 160 -1.25 -1.52 5.50
CA SER A 160 -1.46 -0.31 6.30
C SER A 160 -0.22 0.59 6.36
N LEU A 161 0.98 0.02 6.49
CA LEU A 161 2.19 0.81 6.70
C LEU A 161 2.62 1.61 5.45
N PRO A 162 2.80 1.00 4.27
CA PRO A 162 3.17 1.75 3.06
C PRO A 162 2.13 2.81 2.71
N ILE A 163 0.83 2.49 2.84
CA ILE A 163 -0.25 3.45 2.55
C ILE A 163 -0.24 4.59 3.56
N ARG A 164 -0.12 4.32 4.87
CA ARG A 164 -0.06 5.37 5.87
C ARG A 164 1.12 6.31 5.65
N TYR A 165 2.29 5.77 5.32
CA TYR A 165 3.46 6.60 5.08
C TYR A 165 3.33 7.48 3.86
N VAL A 166 2.77 6.98 2.74
CA VAL A 166 2.59 7.82 1.55
C VAL A 166 1.50 8.87 1.77
N LEU A 167 0.40 8.55 2.45
CA LEU A 167 -0.65 9.52 2.79
C LEU A 167 -0.13 10.62 3.74
N ASP A 168 0.60 10.25 4.78
CA ASP A 168 1.22 11.23 5.69
C ASP A 168 2.24 12.10 4.93
N ALA A 169 3.04 11.51 4.04
CA ALA A 169 4.03 12.23 3.23
C ALA A 169 3.38 13.18 2.21
N ALA A 170 2.25 12.82 1.61
CA ALA A 170 1.49 13.72 0.74
C ALA A 170 1.04 15.00 1.47
N GLU A 171 0.79 14.89 2.78
CA GLU A 171 0.48 16.02 3.66
C GLU A 171 1.74 16.65 4.32
N GLY A 172 2.94 16.30 3.87
CA GLY A 172 4.20 16.86 4.37
C GLY A 172 4.68 16.30 5.71
N ARG A 173 4.11 15.19 6.18
CA ARG A 173 4.51 14.55 7.44
C ARG A 173 5.49 13.40 7.18
N PRO A 174 6.71 13.42 7.75
CA PRO A 174 7.68 12.34 7.58
C PRO A 174 7.25 11.06 8.33
N PRO A 175 7.86 9.91 7.99
CA PRO A 175 7.65 8.65 8.69
C PRO A 175 7.90 8.74 10.19
N ARG A 176 7.07 8.03 10.99
CA ARG A 176 7.11 7.98 12.45
C ARG A 176 7.13 6.53 12.94
N PRO A 177 7.67 6.25 14.15
CA PRO A 177 7.75 4.89 14.67
C PRO A 177 6.38 4.28 14.96
N ALA A 178 5.39 5.12 15.31
CA ALA A 178 4.02 4.69 15.58
C ALA A 178 3.04 5.50 14.72
N VAL A 179 2.27 4.80 13.90
CA VAL A 179 1.24 5.38 13.04
C VAL A 179 -0.10 4.66 13.24
N ALA A 180 -1.18 5.40 13.00
CA ALA A 180 -2.52 4.81 12.98
C ALA A 180 -2.66 3.85 11.79
N GLN A 181 -3.37 2.76 11.99
CA GLN A 181 -3.69 1.87 10.87
C GLN A 181 -4.63 2.54 9.88
N VAL A 182 -4.44 2.24 8.62
CA VAL A 182 -5.38 2.60 7.55
C VAL A 182 -6.59 1.66 7.65
N PRO A 183 -7.82 2.16 7.50
CA PRO A 183 -9.02 1.32 7.41
C PRO A 183 -8.91 0.26 6.33
N TYR A 184 -9.57 -0.88 6.51
CA TYR A 184 -9.64 -1.96 5.53
C TYR A 184 -10.51 -1.56 4.33
N ALA A 185 -10.08 -1.92 3.14
CA ALA A 185 -10.84 -1.79 1.89
C ALA A 185 -11.48 -0.41 1.69
N GLU A 186 -10.81 0.64 2.15
CA GLU A 186 -11.21 2.03 1.94
C GLU A 186 -10.27 2.68 0.93
N PRO A 187 -10.78 3.27 -0.18
CA PRO A 187 -9.93 3.89 -1.19
C PRO A 187 -9.52 5.30 -0.79
N PHE A 188 -8.24 5.63 -0.95
CA PHE A 188 -7.63 6.93 -0.73
C PHE A 188 -7.05 7.42 -2.05
N PRO A 189 -7.65 8.42 -2.70
CA PRO A 189 -7.11 8.98 -3.93
C PRO A 189 -5.88 9.85 -3.64
N LEU A 190 -4.87 9.74 -4.48
CA LEU A 190 -3.79 10.70 -4.63
C LEU A 190 -3.64 11.03 -6.12
N ASP A 191 -3.53 12.31 -6.43
CA ASP A 191 -3.16 12.74 -7.78
C ASP A 191 -1.65 12.61 -8.02
N ALA A 192 -1.22 12.83 -9.26
CA ALA A 192 0.17 12.71 -9.66
C ALA A 192 1.12 13.59 -8.84
N ASP A 193 0.70 14.84 -8.57
CA ASP A 193 1.50 15.80 -7.82
C ASP A 193 1.62 15.39 -6.35
N GLU A 194 0.52 14.95 -5.73
CA GLU A 194 0.49 14.44 -4.36
C GLU A 194 1.39 13.22 -4.21
N LEU A 195 1.27 12.26 -5.15
CA LEU A 195 2.08 11.05 -5.14
C LEU A 195 3.57 11.35 -5.33
N SER A 196 3.90 12.30 -6.23
CA SER A 196 5.27 12.73 -6.50
C SER A 196 5.91 13.42 -5.29
N ARG A 197 5.16 14.33 -4.64
CA ARG A 197 5.62 15.00 -3.41
C ARG A 197 5.83 13.98 -2.28
N ALA A 198 4.89 13.03 -2.14
CA ALA A 198 5.00 12.00 -1.12
C ALA A 198 6.22 11.10 -1.34
N ALA A 199 6.44 10.63 -2.57
CA ALA A 199 7.61 9.82 -2.89
C ALA A 199 8.92 10.56 -2.61
N ALA A 200 9.01 11.84 -2.99
CA ALA A 200 10.19 12.68 -2.74
C ALA A 200 10.47 12.84 -1.23
N LEU A 201 9.44 13.08 -0.42
CA LEU A 201 9.61 13.20 1.04
C LEU A 201 10.05 11.88 1.67
N LEU A 202 9.51 10.75 1.21
CA LEU A 202 9.93 9.43 1.69
C LEU A 202 11.39 9.13 1.31
N GLU A 203 11.83 9.49 0.10
CA GLU A 203 13.22 9.37 -0.36
C GLU A 203 14.17 10.24 0.47
N GLU A 204 13.81 11.52 0.69
CA GLU A 204 14.58 12.44 1.52
C GLU A 204 14.74 11.92 2.94
N TRP A 205 13.62 11.49 3.56
CA TRP A 205 13.67 10.91 4.90
C TRP A 205 14.52 9.64 4.94
N ALA A 206 14.43 8.76 3.93
CA ALA A 206 15.18 7.51 3.87
C ALA A 206 16.69 7.70 3.63
N ALA A 207 17.11 8.86 3.13
CA ALA A 207 18.53 9.22 2.97
C ALA A 207 19.21 9.58 4.31
N ALA A 208 18.44 10.13 5.27
CA ALA A 208 18.93 10.46 6.62
C ALA A 208 17.84 10.15 7.66
N PRO A 209 17.53 8.87 7.89
CA PRO A 209 16.36 8.49 8.65
C PRO A 209 16.52 8.80 10.14
N SER A 210 15.53 9.49 10.70
CA SER A 210 15.46 9.78 12.13
C SER A 210 14.01 9.85 12.60
N TRP A 211 13.76 9.39 13.83
CA TRP A 211 12.51 9.69 14.49
C TRP A 211 12.61 11.10 15.08
N GLN A 212 12.08 12.06 14.37
CA GLN A 212 11.97 13.41 14.93
C GLN A 212 10.96 13.41 16.09
N PRO A 213 11.20 14.16 17.16
CA PRO A 213 10.29 14.29 18.27
C PRO A 213 8.95 14.94 17.89
#